data_0a4ae2fab7487b3286335e2a93c6b588
#
_entry.id   0a4ae2fab7487b3286335e2a93c6b588
#
_cell.length_a   1.000
_cell.length_b   1.000
_cell.length_c   1.000
_cell.angle_alpha   90.00
_cell.angle_beta   90.00
_cell.angle_gamma   90.00
#
_symmetry.space_group_name_H-M   'P 1'
#
loop_
_entity.id
_entity.type
_entity.pdbx_description
1 polymer ?
#
loop_
_entity_poly.entity_id
_entity_poly.type
_entity_poly.pdbx_seq_one_letter_code
_entity_poly.pdbx_strand_id
1 'polypeptide(L)'
;MSCFKPRPQIVLYSDRLSQPGRTVSIFLKSSNIPYEEKEVSFIKGENRGDDFIKMQPLGTVPFMKDGDLSIPECIAQIRYVSDKYGSWLYPKEPEARVKIDAALSWYHLNIRFPVIGSVFYRIIGSFVPKPLEYYLTPCNLPLDNPMSKETPEHIKEYSWQLLHRSLATMETTWLKPYVCGDQLTVADILWASELEQLNMLPHMNLSQILAKYPKVQLWYKLVVSKLNPVWDEVHAGVRKMTSVV
;
A
#
# COMPACT_ATOMS: atom_id res chain seq x y z
N MET A 1 26.08 -3.44 -32.85
CA MET A 1 24.78 -4.11 -32.74
C MET A 1 24.05 -3.51 -31.54
N SER A 2 23.06 -2.66 -31.81
CA SER A 2 22.22 -2.08 -30.74
C SER A 2 21.32 -3.17 -30.17
N CYS A 3 21.55 -3.57 -28.92
CA CYS A 3 20.72 -4.54 -28.22
C CYS A 3 19.39 -3.84 -27.92
N PHE A 4 18.41 -3.95 -28.79
CA PHE A 4 17.02 -3.58 -28.49
C PHE A 4 16.54 -4.52 -27.38
N LYS A 5 16.56 -4.05 -26.13
CA LYS A 5 15.80 -4.72 -25.08
C LYS A 5 14.31 -4.57 -25.47
N PRO A 6 13.55 -5.65 -25.62
CA PRO A 6 12.12 -5.54 -25.86
C PRO A 6 11.50 -4.70 -24.74
N ARG A 7 10.55 -3.82 -25.09
CA ARG A 7 9.81 -3.06 -24.06
C ARG A 7 9.13 -4.04 -23.11
N PRO A 8 9.19 -3.80 -21.80
CA PRO A 8 8.47 -4.64 -20.86
C PRO A 8 6.98 -4.65 -21.22
N GLN A 9 6.36 -5.82 -21.16
CA GLN A 9 4.93 -5.98 -21.48
C GLN A 9 4.07 -5.37 -20.39
N ILE A 10 4.55 -5.38 -19.13
CA ILE A 10 3.86 -4.81 -17.98
C ILE A 10 4.14 -3.31 -17.89
N VAL A 11 3.05 -2.53 -17.77
CA VAL A 11 3.09 -1.11 -17.44
C VAL A 11 2.31 -0.90 -16.15
N LEU A 12 2.98 -0.40 -15.11
CA LEU A 12 2.38 -0.07 -13.82
C LEU A 12 2.16 1.44 -13.72
N TYR A 13 0.92 1.86 -13.58
CA TYR A 13 0.53 3.24 -13.28
C TYR A 13 0.37 3.37 -11.76
N SER A 14 1.19 4.20 -11.14
CA SER A 14 1.28 4.26 -9.68
C SER A 14 1.68 5.66 -9.19
N ASP A 15 1.33 5.95 -7.94
CA ASP A 15 1.85 7.07 -7.16
C ASP A 15 2.66 6.50 -5.99
N ARG A 16 3.84 7.04 -5.73
CA ARG A 16 4.70 6.61 -4.62
C ARG A 16 4.11 6.90 -3.23
N LEU A 17 3.10 7.76 -3.14
CA LEU A 17 2.32 7.96 -1.92
C LEU A 17 1.30 6.84 -1.70
N SER A 18 0.94 6.09 -2.74
CA SER A 18 0.01 4.95 -2.65
C SER A 18 0.69 3.74 -2.01
N GLN A 19 0.23 3.31 -0.86
CA GLN A 19 0.72 2.11 -0.18
C GLN A 19 0.58 0.86 -1.06
N PRO A 20 -0.60 0.58 -1.68
CA PRO A 20 -0.73 -0.53 -2.61
C PRO A 20 0.16 -0.38 -3.84
N GLY A 21 0.38 0.85 -4.32
CA GLY A 21 1.30 1.12 -5.44
C GLY A 21 2.74 0.73 -5.09
N ARG A 22 3.23 1.15 -3.92
CA ARG A 22 4.55 0.74 -3.42
C ARG A 22 4.65 -0.78 -3.29
N THR A 23 3.60 -1.43 -2.78
CA THR A 23 3.57 -2.89 -2.66
C THR A 23 3.78 -3.58 -4.00
N VAL A 24 3.07 -3.18 -5.05
CA VAL A 24 3.22 -3.76 -6.38
C VAL A 24 4.61 -3.49 -6.96
N SER A 25 5.14 -2.27 -6.80
CA SER A 25 6.49 -1.92 -7.25
C SER A 25 7.56 -2.79 -6.56
N ILE A 26 7.49 -2.96 -5.23
CA ILE A 26 8.40 -3.82 -4.48
C ILE A 26 8.26 -5.27 -4.92
N PHE A 27 7.03 -5.76 -5.06
CA PHE A 27 6.76 -7.12 -5.49
C PHE A 27 7.38 -7.43 -6.87
N LEU A 28 7.18 -6.55 -7.87
CA LEU A 28 7.74 -6.73 -9.22
C LEU A 28 9.26 -6.69 -9.21
N LYS A 29 9.86 -5.71 -8.52
CA LYS A 29 11.32 -5.59 -8.40
C LYS A 29 11.94 -6.79 -7.68
N SER A 30 11.40 -7.20 -6.55
CA SER A 30 11.92 -8.32 -5.74
C SER A 30 11.70 -9.68 -6.42
N SER A 31 10.76 -9.78 -7.34
CA SER A 31 10.53 -10.97 -8.19
C SER A 31 11.32 -10.93 -9.50
N ASN A 32 12.14 -9.91 -9.75
CA ASN A 32 12.87 -9.68 -10.98
C ASN A 32 11.98 -9.68 -12.24
N ILE A 33 10.75 -9.18 -12.12
CA ILE A 33 9.80 -9.10 -13.24
C ILE A 33 9.95 -7.74 -13.90
N PRO A 34 10.32 -7.69 -15.21
CA PRO A 34 10.50 -6.43 -15.91
C PRO A 34 9.18 -5.68 -16.07
N TYR A 35 9.17 -4.38 -15.79
CA TYR A 35 8.02 -3.51 -15.99
C TYR A 35 8.45 -2.07 -16.26
N GLU A 36 7.56 -1.30 -16.89
CA GLU A 36 7.64 0.15 -17.00
C GLU A 36 6.76 0.76 -15.90
N GLU A 37 7.26 1.73 -15.16
CA GLU A 37 6.45 2.46 -14.18
C GLU A 37 6.11 3.85 -14.71
N LYS A 38 4.82 4.20 -14.67
CA LYS A 38 4.30 5.51 -15.03
C LYS A 38 3.71 6.16 -13.80
N GLU A 39 4.26 7.31 -13.42
CA GLU A 39 3.74 8.10 -12.31
C GLU A 39 2.38 8.69 -12.67
N VAL A 40 1.43 8.60 -11.72
CA VAL A 40 0.10 9.20 -11.78
C VAL A 40 -0.16 9.90 -10.45
N SER A 41 0.09 11.20 -10.39
CA SER A 41 0.09 11.96 -9.15
C SER A 41 -1.31 12.23 -8.60
N PHE A 42 -1.58 11.74 -7.38
CA PHE A 42 -2.79 12.10 -6.63
C PHE A 42 -2.89 13.59 -6.33
N ILE A 43 -1.78 14.17 -5.92
CA ILE A 43 -1.73 15.58 -5.50
C ILE A 43 -2.12 16.50 -6.66
N LYS A 44 -1.74 16.13 -7.88
CA LYS A 44 -2.10 16.87 -9.10
C LYS A 44 -3.47 16.47 -9.65
N GLY A 45 -4.13 15.46 -9.09
CA GLY A 45 -5.40 14.95 -9.59
C GLY A 45 -5.31 14.18 -10.91
N GLU A 46 -4.12 13.76 -11.33
CA GLU A 46 -3.88 13.10 -12.63
C GLU A 46 -4.67 11.78 -12.75
N ASN A 47 -4.91 11.09 -11.64
CA ASN A 47 -5.75 9.89 -11.58
C ASN A 47 -7.24 10.16 -11.90
N ARG A 48 -7.65 11.42 -12.01
CA ARG A 48 -9.01 11.88 -12.33
C ARG A 48 -9.09 12.62 -13.66
N GLY A 49 -7.95 12.84 -14.31
CA GLY A 49 -7.92 13.39 -15.65
C GLY A 49 -8.60 12.46 -16.67
N ASP A 50 -9.22 13.05 -17.68
CA ASP A 50 -10.01 12.34 -18.69
C ASP A 50 -9.26 11.18 -19.34
N ASP A 51 -7.97 11.34 -19.61
CA ASP A 51 -7.17 10.30 -20.24
C ASP A 51 -6.93 9.10 -19.32
N PHE A 52 -6.76 9.33 -18.01
CA PHE A 52 -6.63 8.25 -17.07
C PHE A 52 -7.97 7.55 -16.81
N ILE A 53 -9.06 8.32 -16.65
CA ILE A 53 -10.42 7.77 -16.44
C ILE A 53 -10.89 6.93 -17.63
N LYS A 54 -10.58 7.33 -18.89
CA LYS A 54 -10.87 6.48 -20.06
C LYS A 54 -10.18 5.12 -20.01
N MET A 55 -8.99 5.07 -19.44
CA MET A 55 -8.18 3.86 -19.30
C MET A 55 -8.53 3.05 -18.03
N GLN A 56 -8.79 3.75 -16.94
CA GLN A 56 -9.11 3.18 -15.61
C GLN A 56 -10.31 3.95 -15.00
N PRO A 57 -11.55 3.50 -15.28
CA PRO A 57 -12.77 4.22 -14.88
C PRO A 57 -12.95 4.43 -13.37
N LEU A 58 -12.33 3.59 -12.53
CA LEU A 58 -12.36 3.78 -11.07
C LEU A 58 -11.47 4.94 -10.61
N GLY A 59 -10.55 5.42 -11.46
CA GLY A 59 -9.62 6.50 -11.13
C GLY A 59 -8.73 6.19 -9.94
N THR A 60 -8.38 4.93 -9.73
CA THR A 60 -7.54 4.47 -8.62
C THR A 60 -6.18 3.97 -9.11
N VAL A 61 -5.16 4.11 -8.28
CA VAL A 61 -3.85 3.49 -8.48
C VAL A 61 -3.53 2.59 -7.27
N PRO A 62 -2.75 1.51 -7.48
CA PRO A 62 -2.10 1.12 -8.74
C PRO A 62 -3.08 0.56 -9.77
N PHE A 63 -2.78 0.84 -11.02
CA PHE A 63 -3.41 0.24 -12.17
C PHE A 63 -2.34 -0.39 -13.06
N MET A 64 -2.57 -1.59 -13.55
CA MET A 64 -1.59 -2.32 -14.36
C MET A 64 -2.16 -2.65 -15.73
N LYS A 65 -1.31 -2.54 -16.75
CA LYS A 65 -1.55 -3.13 -18.07
C LYS A 65 -0.51 -4.20 -18.35
N ASP A 66 -0.96 -5.28 -18.96
CA ASP A 66 -0.08 -6.32 -19.52
C ASP A 66 -0.53 -6.60 -20.96
N GLY A 67 0.12 -5.93 -21.91
CA GLY A 67 -0.41 -5.80 -23.27
C GLY A 67 -1.77 -5.10 -23.28
N ASP A 68 -2.78 -5.76 -23.80
CA ASP A 68 -4.17 -5.23 -23.85
C ASP A 68 -4.97 -5.47 -22.57
N LEU A 69 -4.49 -6.35 -21.69
CA LEU A 69 -5.16 -6.64 -20.44
C LEU A 69 -4.99 -5.49 -19.44
N SER A 70 -6.12 -5.01 -18.91
CA SER A 70 -6.19 -3.96 -17.88
C SER A 70 -6.56 -4.58 -16.54
N ILE A 71 -5.75 -4.34 -15.51
CA ILE A 71 -5.88 -4.98 -14.19
C ILE A 71 -5.92 -3.91 -13.10
N PRO A 72 -7.09 -3.57 -12.55
CA PRO A 72 -7.20 -2.80 -11.32
C PRO A 72 -6.89 -3.68 -10.10
N GLU A 73 -6.81 -3.08 -8.92
CA GLU A 73 -6.62 -3.72 -7.62
C GLU A 73 -5.27 -4.43 -7.42
N CYS A 74 -4.47 -3.95 -6.47
CA CYS A 74 -3.11 -4.44 -6.22
C CYS A 74 -3.04 -5.95 -5.97
N ILE A 75 -4.01 -6.53 -5.24
CA ILE A 75 -4.02 -7.96 -4.94
C ILE A 75 -4.30 -8.77 -6.21
N ALA A 76 -5.19 -8.28 -7.09
CA ALA A 76 -5.46 -8.93 -8.37
C ALA A 76 -4.22 -8.89 -9.29
N GLN A 77 -3.52 -7.75 -9.32
CA GLN A 77 -2.25 -7.59 -10.05
C GLN A 77 -1.20 -8.59 -9.58
N ILE A 78 -1.00 -8.71 -8.27
CA ILE A 78 -0.04 -9.62 -7.65
C ILE A 78 -0.36 -11.08 -8.01
N ARG A 79 -1.62 -11.49 -7.88
CA ARG A 79 -2.08 -12.84 -8.22
C ARG A 79 -1.84 -13.16 -9.69
N TYR A 80 -2.31 -12.28 -10.58
CA TYR A 80 -2.13 -12.44 -12.01
C TYR A 80 -0.66 -12.57 -12.41
N VAL A 81 0.17 -11.65 -11.91
CA VAL A 81 1.61 -11.65 -12.23
C VAL A 81 2.30 -12.91 -11.70
N SER A 82 1.94 -13.35 -10.48
CA SER A 82 2.50 -14.59 -9.91
C SER A 82 2.12 -15.82 -10.71
N ASP A 83 0.89 -15.89 -11.20
CA ASP A 83 0.41 -17.03 -11.98
C ASP A 83 1.04 -17.05 -13.39
N LYS A 84 1.20 -15.89 -14.02
CA LYS A 84 1.75 -15.77 -15.39
C LYS A 84 3.27 -15.84 -15.44
N TYR A 85 3.94 -15.09 -14.53
CA TYR A 85 5.40 -14.90 -14.59
C TYR A 85 6.16 -15.67 -13.52
N GLY A 86 5.45 -16.13 -12.48
CA GLY A 86 6.04 -16.76 -11.31
C GLY A 86 6.55 -15.73 -10.29
N SER A 87 6.44 -16.06 -9.00
CA SER A 87 7.05 -15.30 -7.93
C SER A 87 7.21 -16.16 -6.69
N TRP A 88 8.36 -16.09 -6.05
CA TRP A 88 8.61 -16.75 -4.78
C TRP A 88 7.85 -16.10 -3.60
N LEU A 89 7.41 -14.86 -3.77
CA LEU A 89 6.64 -14.10 -2.77
C LEU A 89 5.17 -14.51 -2.69
N TYR A 90 4.66 -15.20 -3.71
CA TYR A 90 3.29 -15.70 -3.76
C TYR A 90 3.27 -17.05 -4.49
N PRO A 91 3.62 -18.14 -3.79
CA PRO A 91 3.78 -19.48 -4.36
C PRO A 91 2.46 -20.05 -4.89
N LYS A 92 2.58 -21.10 -5.72
CA LYS A 92 1.42 -21.78 -6.35
C LYS A 92 0.82 -22.86 -5.46
N GLU A 93 1.57 -23.36 -4.48
CA GLU A 93 1.15 -24.44 -3.58
C GLU A 93 -0.09 -24.01 -2.78
N PRO A 94 -1.20 -24.75 -2.85
CA PRO A 94 -2.48 -24.33 -2.26
C PRO A 94 -2.41 -24.03 -0.77
N GLU A 95 -1.68 -24.85 0.00
CA GLU A 95 -1.55 -24.69 1.46
C GLU A 95 -0.76 -23.42 1.87
N ALA A 96 0.27 -23.06 1.10
CA ALA A 96 0.99 -21.83 1.30
C ALA A 96 0.15 -20.61 0.86
N ARG A 97 -0.49 -20.74 -0.31
CA ARG A 97 -1.29 -19.68 -0.92
C ARG A 97 -2.49 -19.29 -0.07
N VAL A 98 -3.22 -20.26 0.50
CA VAL A 98 -4.40 -19.95 1.32
C VAL A 98 -4.06 -19.14 2.58
N LYS A 99 -2.87 -19.36 3.18
CA LYS A 99 -2.40 -18.53 4.31
C LYS A 99 -2.15 -17.09 3.89
N ILE A 100 -1.54 -16.91 2.72
CA ILE A 100 -1.31 -15.58 2.16
C ILE A 100 -2.64 -14.91 1.83
N ASP A 101 -3.57 -15.61 1.18
CA ASP A 101 -4.90 -15.09 0.84
C ASP A 101 -5.71 -14.69 2.07
N ALA A 102 -5.61 -15.45 3.16
CA ALA A 102 -6.22 -15.08 4.43
C ALA A 102 -5.65 -13.76 4.97
N ALA A 103 -4.33 -13.59 4.93
CA ALA A 103 -3.66 -12.36 5.35
C ALA A 103 -4.03 -11.16 4.45
N LEU A 104 -4.07 -11.36 3.13
CA LEU A 104 -4.47 -10.33 2.17
C LEU A 104 -5.94 -9.92 2.36
N SER A 105 -6.81 -10.87 2.71
CA SER A 105 -8.23 -10.60 2.99
C SER A 105 -8.42 -9.84 4.30
N TRP A 106 -7.66 -10.20 5.34
CA TRP A 106 -7.70 -9.54 6.64
C TRP A 106 -7.18 -8.09 6.60
N TYR A 107 -6.27 -7.80 5.69
CA TYR A 107 -5.59 -6.51 5.53
C TYR A 107 -6.54 -5.32 5.39
N HIS A 108 -7.56 -5.40 4.53
CA HIS A 108 -8.36 -4.24 4.14
C HIS A 108 -9.01 -3.52 5.32
N LEU A 109 -9.67 -4.28 6.20
CA LEU A 109 -10.40 -3.72 7.34
C LEU A 109 -9.54 -3.58 8.59
N ASN A 110 -8.48 -4.37 8.71
CA ASN A 110 -7.73 -4.44 9.96
C ASN A 110 -6.37 -3.72 9.92
N ILE A 111 -5.81 -3.47 8.76
CA ILE A 111 -4.56 -2.70 8.64
C ILE A 111 -4.79 -1.44 7.83
N ARG A 112 -5.28 -1.58 6.60
CA ARG A 112 -5.45 -0.44 5.70
C ARG A 112 -6.42 0.59 6.24
N PHE A 113 -7.62 0.16 6.63
CA PHE A 113 -8.64 1.09 7.12
C PHE A 113 -8.17 1.90 8.34
N PRO A 114 -7.65 1.30 9.43
CA PRO A 114 -7.19 2.06 10.58
C PRO A 114 -5.94 2.90 10.31
N VAL A 115 -5.00 2.46 9.46
CA VAL A 115 -3.83 3.26 9.08
C VAL A 115 -4.27 4.50 8.28
N ILE A 116 -5.10 4.31 7.24
CA ILE A 116 -5.65 5.43 6.47
C ILE A 116 -6.38 6.40 7.40
N GLY A 117 -7.29 5.91 8.23
CA GLY A 117 -8.04 6.75 9.16
C GLY A 117 -7.14 7.51 10.14
N SER A 118 -6.08 6.88 10.62
CA SER A 118 -5.12 7.52 11.54
C SER A 118 -4.26 8.58 10.86
N VAL A 119 -3.84 8.37 9.61
CA VAL A 119 -2.95 9.28 8.87
C VAL A 119 -3.75 10.36 8.15
N PHE A 120 -4.71 9.97 7.32
CA PHE A 120 -5.42 10.92 6.46
C PHE A 120 -6.23 11.94 7.26
N TYR A 121 -6.98 11.49 8.26
CA TYR A 121 -7.78 12.39 9.06
C TYR A 121 -6.96 13.32 9.95
N ARG A 122 -5.70 13.01 10.20
CA ARG A 122 -4.83 13.87 11.02
C ARG A 122 -3.96 14.82 10.20
N ILE A 123 -3.60 14.44 8.97
CA ILE A 123 -2.67 15.21 8.16
C ILE A 123 -3.36 15.84 6.95
N ILE A 124 -4.08 15.04 6.20
CA ILE A 124 -4.54 15.42 4.85
C ILE A 124 -5.85 16.20 4.90
N GLY A 125 -6.70 15.95 5.87
CA GLY A 125 -7.93 16.73 6.06
C GLY A 125 -7.71 18.23 6.24
N SER A 126 -6.49 18.65 6.59
CA SER A 126 -6.12 20.06 6.74
C SER A 126 -5.51 20.68 5.47
N PHE A 127 -5.01 19.88 4.52
CA PHE A 127 -4.22 20.34 3.39
C PHE A 127 -4.76 19.97 2.00
N VAL A 128 -5.78 19.11 1.95
CA VAL A 128 -6.26 18.61 0.66
C VAL A 128 -7.25 19.59 0.04
N PRO A 129 -7.05 20.05 -1.18
CA PRO A 129 -8.05 20.81 -1.91
C PRO A 129 -9.38 20.04 -1.99
N LYS A 130 -10.51 20.74 -1.84
CA LYS A 130 -11.87 20.16 -1.87
C LYS A 130 -12.12 19.06 -2.93
N PRO A 131 -11.55 19.11 -4.14
CA PRO A 131 -11.68 18.01 -5.08
C PRO A 131 -11.03 16.70 -4.63
N LEU A 132 -10.00 16.75 -3.79
CA LEU A 132 -9.33 15.56 -3.28
C LEU A 132 -10.03 14.93 -2.05
N GLU A 133 -10.80 15.71 -1.28
CA GLU A 133 -11.63 15.18 -0.18
C GLU A 133 -12.57 14.06 -0.67
N TYR A 134 -13.11 14.21 -1.87
CA TYR A 134 -13.97 13.22 -2.50
C TYR A 134 -13.29 11.85 -2.72
N TYR A 135 -11.98 11.85 -2.94
CA TYR A 135 -11.21 10.63 -3.28
C TYR A 135 -10.59 9.94 -2.10
N LEU A 136 -10.52 10.65 -1.00
CA LEU A 136 -9.97 10.13 0.25
C LEU A 136 -11.05 9.52 1.15
N THR A 137 -12.32 9.69 0.82
CA THR A 137 -13.43 9.05 1.52
C THR A 137 -13.46 7.56 1.20
N PRO A 138 -13.16 6.67 2.15
CA PRO A 138 -13.45 5.26 1.95
C PRO A 138 -14.98 5.11 1.92
N CYS A 139 -15.50 4.52 0.86
CA CYS A 139 -16.90 4.19 0.65
C CYS A 139 -17.83 5.37 0.37
N ASN A 140 -18.36 5.45 -0.83
CA ASN A 140 -19.63 6.03 -1.29
C ASN A 140 -20.52 6.78 -0.26
N LEU A 141 -19.92 7.61 0.59
CA LEU A 141 -20.69 8.54 1.40
C LEU A 141 -21.28 9.60 0.47
N PRO A 142 -22.54 9.99 0.63
CA PRO A 142 -23.20 10.98 -0.22
C PRO A 142 -22.37 12.26 -0.32
N LEU A 143 -22.27 12.79 -1.53
CA LEU A 143 -21.59 14.06 -1.85
C LEU A 143 -22.05 15.27 -1.02
N ASP A 144 -23.18 15.16 -0.36
CA ASP A 144 -23.83 16.22 0.40
C ASP A 144 -23.38 16.29 1.88
N ASN A 145 -22.56 15.33 2.30
CA ASN A 145 -21.90 15.45 3.57
C ASN A 145 -20.49 15.98 3.32
N PRO A 146 -20.29 17.32 3.35
CA PRO A 146 -18.94 17.82 3.38
C PRO A 146 -18.33 17.19 4.61
N MET A 147 -17.35 16.30 4.42
CA MET A 147 -16.39 16.08 5.49
C MET A 147 -15.88 17.49 5.78
N SER A 148 -16.59 18.12 6.71
CA SER A 148 -16.40 19.50 7.08
C SER A 148 -14.93 19.68 7.40
N LYS A 149 -14.42 20.88 7.29
CA LYS A 149 -13.04 21.29 7.55
C LYS A 149 -12.40 20.65 8.80
N GLU A 150 -13.17 19.90 9.57
CA GLU A 150 -12.77 19.19 10.77
C GLU A 150 -13.35 17.77 10.73
N THR A 151 -12.53 16.77 10.43
CA THR A 151 -12.91 15.37 10.69
C THR A 151 -13.24 15.26 12.17
N PRO A 152 -14.43 14.75 12.54
CA PRO A 152 -14.81 14.62 13.93
C PRO A 152 -13.76 13.86 14.74
N GLU A 153 -13.38 14.39 15.91
CA GLU A 153 -12.31 13.82 16.71
C GLU A 153 -12.58 12.35 17.10
N HIS A 154 -13.85 11.96 17.27
CA HIS A 154 -14.22 10.58 17.55
C HIS A 154 -13.84 9.60 16.40
N ILE A 155 -13.81 10.05 15.12
CA ILE A 155 -13.40 9.21 14.00
C ILE A 155 -11.88 8.99 14.01
N LYS A 156 -11.13 10.05 14.32
CA LYS A 156 -9.67 9.96 14.46
C LYS A 156 -9.28 9.01 15.60
N GLU A 157 -9.96 9.18 16.75
CA GLU A 157 -9.73 8.34 17.91
C GLU A 157 -10.14 6.90 17.67
N TYR A 158 -11.29 6.65 17.04
CA TYR A 158 -11.73 5.30 16.67
C TYR A 158 -10.74 4.60 15.74
N SER A 159 -10.27 5.30 14.71
CA SER A 159 -9.26 4.75 13.79
C SER A 159 -7.95 4.42 14.52
N TRP A 160 -7.56 5.25 15.48
CA TRP A 160 -6.37 5.03 16.29
C TRP A 160 -6.52 3.81 17.20
N GLN A 161 -7.67 3.64 17.86
CA GLN A 161 -7.97 2.47 18.68
C GLN A 161 -8.00 1.18 17.85
N LEU A 162 -8.57 1.23 16.62
CA LEU A 162 -8.55 0.11 15.70
C LEU A 162 -7.12 -0.24 15.26
N LEU A 163 -6.27 0.75 15.00
CA LEU A 163 -4.87 0.53 14.67
C LEU A 163 -4.16 -0.24 15.79
N HIS A 164 -4.30 0.22 17.04
CA HIS A 164 -3.69 -0.45 18.19
C HIS A 164 -4.23 -1.86 18.41
N ARG A 165 -5.53 -2.09 18.19
CA ARG A 165 -6.12 -3.43 18.21
C ARG A 165 -5.51 -4.33 17.13
N SER A 166 -5.32 -3.81 15.94
CA SER A 166 -4.72 -4.56 14.83
C SER A 166 -3.26 -4.91 15.09
N LEU A 167 -2.48 -3.96 15.62
CA LEU A 167 -1.09 -4.21 16.01
C LEU A 167 -0.99 -5.27 17.12
N ALA A 168 -1.89 -5.24 18.11
CA ALA A 168 -1.96 -6.27 19.16
C ALA A 168 -2.33 -7.66 18.57
N THR A 169 -3.22 -7.71 17.59
CA THR A 169 -3.57 -8.94 16.89
C THR A 169 -2.40 -9.46 16.05
N MET A 170 -1.65 -8.59 15.38
CA MET A 170 -0.41 -8.97 14.70
C MET A 170 0.58 -9.58 15.68
N GLU A 171 0.82 -8.90 16.82
CA GLU A 171 1.76 -9.32 17.87
C GLU A 171 1.46 -10.71 18.41
N THR A 172 0.19 -11.06 18.59
CA THR A 172 -0.24 -12.28 19.28
C THR A 172 -0.61 -13.42 18.35
N THR A 173 -1.06 -13.14 17.14
CA THR A 173 -1.74 -14.14 16.30
C THR A 173 -1.00 -14.41 14.99
N TRP A 174 -0.53 -13.36 14.28
CA TRP A 174 -0.07 -13.51 12.91
C TRP A 174 1.42 -13.83 12.78
N LEU A 175 2.29 -13.15 13.53
CA LEU A 175 3.74 -13.17 13.29
C LEU A 175 4.45 -14.43 13.78
N LYS A 176 5.23 -15.14 12.84
CA LYS A 176 5.87 -16.45 13.10
C LYS A 176 7.13 -16.73 12.22
N PRO A 177 8.16 -15.97 12.10
CA PRO A 177 8.43 -14.54 12.31
C PRO A 177 7.78 -13.62 11.26
N TYR A 178 7.36 -14.15 10.10
CA TYR A 178 6.60 -13.42 9.08
C TYR A 178 5.09 -13.68 9.24
N VAL A 179 4.29 -12.94 8.48
CA VAL A 179 2.82 -13.03 8.57
C VAL A 179 2.29 -14.43 8.28
N CYS A 180 2.88 -15.13 7.31
CA CYS A 180 2.39 -16.44 6.86
C CYS A 180 3.28 -17.62 7.30
N GLY A 181 4.26 -17.41 8.18
CA GLY A 181 5.20 -18.43 8.67
C GLY A 181 6.64 -17.96 8.66
N ASP A 182 7.56 -18.83 8.21
CA ASP A 182 9.02 -18.61 8.30
C ASP A 182 9.57 -17.86 7.09
N GLN A 183 8.78 -17.68 6.03
CA GLN A 183 9.21 -17.07 4.80
C GLN A 183 8.51 -15.74 4.55
N LEU A 184 9.27 -14.77 4.05
CA LEU A 184 8.72 -13.51 3.56
C LEU A 184 7.75 -13.78 2.41
N THR A 185 6.59 -13.17 2.45
CA THR A 185 5.56 -13.24 1.41
C THR A 185 5.10 -11.85 1.00
N VAL A 186 4.27 -11.78 -0.03
CA VAL A 186 3.65 -10.51 -0.44
C VAL A 186 2.74 -9.92 0.64
N ALA A 187 2.20 -10.74 1.54
CA ALA A 187 1.42 -10.24 2.69
C ALA A 187 2.26 -9.35 3.60
N ASP A 188 3.53 -9.74 3.84
CA ASP A 188 4.47 -8.94 4.63
C ASP A 188 4.77 -7.60 3.94
N ILE A 189 4.98 -7.61 2.62
CA ILE A 189 5.23 -6.40 1.84
C ILE A 189 4.04 -5.45 1.94
N LEU A 190 2.82 -5.96 1.76
CA LEU A 190 1.60 -5.17 1.78
C LEU A 190 1.37 -4.53 3.16
N TRP A 191 1.49 -5.31 4.22
CA TRP A 191 1.28 -4.84 5.59
C TRP A 191 2.35 -3.84 6.03
N ALA A 192 3.61 -4.13 5.73
CA ALA A 192 4.71 -3.23 6.07
C ALA A 192 4.65 -1.91 5.28
N SER A 193 4.30 -1.95 3.99
CA SER A 193 4.10 -0.74 3.16
C SER A 193 2.96 0.14 3.67
N GLU A 194 1.93 -0.47 4.25
CA GLU A 194 0.85 0.28 4.89
C GLU A 194 1.33 0.95 6.18
N LEU A 195 2.01 0.19 7.07
CA LEU A 195 2.52 0.74 8.32
C LEU A 195 3.58 1.85 8.10
N GLU A 196 4.37 1.78 7.02
CA GLU A 196 5.33 2.84 6.67
C GLU A 196 4.66 4.21 6.55
N GLN A 197 3.37 4.26 6.19
CA GLN A 197 2.62 5.51 6.09
C GLN A 197 2.50 6.24 7.42
N LEU A 198 2.57 5.52 8.55
CA LEU A 198 2.52 6.11 9.89
C LEU A 198 3.70 7.05 10.17
N ASN A 199 4.80 6.94 9.41
CA ASN A 199 5.90 7.91 9.49
C ASN A 199 5.50 9.33 9.03
N MET A 200 4.37 9.49 8.36
CA MET A 200 3.84 10.81 8.00
C MET A 200 3.18 11.56 9.15
N LEU A 201 2.95 10.93 10.29
CA LEU A 201 2.33 11.58 11.45
C LEU A 201 3.28 12.67 12.01
N PRO A 202 2.79 13.91 12.26
CA PRO A 202 3.66 15.06 12.53
C PRO A 202 4.39 15.01 13.89
N HIS A 203 3.89 14.25 14.85
CA HIS A 203 4.44 14.22 16.22
C HIS A 203 4.83 12.82 16.68
N MET A 204 4.74 11.83 15.81
CA MET A 204 4.97 10.44 16.15
C MET A 204 5.39 9.65 14.92
N ASN A 205 6.45 8.89 15.02
CA ASN A 205 6.89 8.00 13.94
C ASN A 205 6.53 6.54 14.19
N LEU A 206 6.63 5.73 13.16
CA LEU A 206 6.34 4.30 13.22
C LEU A 206 7.11 3.59 14.34
N SER A 207 8.38 3.92 14.56
CA SER A 207 9.19 3.26 15.61
C SER A 207 8.65 3.51 17.01
N GLN A 208 8.17 4.73 17.28
CA GLN A 208 7.54 5.08 18.57
C GLN A 208 6.21 4.34 18.76
N ILE A 209 5.41 4.22 17.71
CA ILE A 209 4.14 3.46 17.74
C ILE A 209 4.42 1.99 18.02
N LEU A 210 5.39 1.40 17.32
CA LEU A 210 5.75 -0.01 17.44
C LEU A 210 6.52 -0.37 18.73
N ALA A 211 6.97 0.61 19.52
CA ALA A 211 7.65 0.34 20.78
C ALA A 211 6.82 -0.52 21.76
N LYS A 212 5.49 -0.47 21.65
CA LYS A 212 4.56 -1.28 22.45
C LYS A 212 4.34 -2.69 21.89
N TYR A 213 4.87 -3.00 20.69
CA TYR A 213 4.62 -4.23 19.93
C TYR A 213 5.96 -4.81 19.44
N PRO A 214 6.75 -5.43 20.32
CA PRO A 214 8.14 -5.84 20.02
C PRO A 214 8.26 -6.85 18.87
N LYS A 215 7.31 -7.78 18.72
CA LYS A 215 7.34 -8.72 17.59
C LYS A 215 7.00 -8.01 16.27
N VAL A 216 6.03 -7.09 16.29
CA VAL A 216 5.70 -6.27 15.10
C VAL A 216 6.89 -5.40 14.72
N GLN A 217 7.58 -4.80 15.69
CA GLN A 217 8.78 -4.00 15.45
C GLN A 217 9.91 -4.84 14.85
N LEU A 218 10.15 -6.04 15.39
CA LEU A 218 11.16 -6.97 14.87
C LEU A 218 10.79 -7.43 13.45
N TRP A 219 9.57 -7.86 13.24
CA TRP A 219 9.06 -8.25 11.94
C TRP A 219 9.25 -7.14 10.90
N TYR A 220 8.85 -5.90 11.22
CA TYR A 220 9.02 -4.77 10.31
C TYR A 220 10.50 -4.59 9.91
N LYS A 221 11.43 -4.65 10.88
CA LYS A 221 12.88 -4.57 10.60
C LYS A 221 13.37 -5.72 9.72
N LEU A 222 12.86 -6.94 9.92
CA LEU A 222 13.19 -8.11 9.09
C LEU A 222 12.71 -7.92 7.65
N VAL A 223 11.48 -7.45 7.45
CA VAL A 223 10.92 -7.16 6.12
C VAL A 223 11.78 -6.11 5.40
N VAL A 224 12.07 -4.99 6.05
CA VAL A 224 12.91 -3.92 5.49
C VAL A 224 14.30 -4.43 5.12
N SER A 225 14.96 -5.13 6.04
CA SER A 225 16.29 -5.68 5.80
C SER A 225 16.33 -6.67 4.63
N LYS A 226 15.30 -7.52 4.51
CA LYS A 226 15.23 -8.55 3.46
C LYS A 226 14.97 -7.95 2.07
N LEU A 227 14.28 -6.82 2.01
CA LEU A 227 13.87 -6.17 0.75
C LEU A 227 14.80 -5.04 0.31
N ASN A 228 15.73 -4.60 1.16
CA ASN A 228 16.69 -3.57 0.78
C ASN A 228 17.67 -4.07 -0.31
N PRO A 229 18.07 -3.20 -1.27
CA PRO A 229 17.81 -1.75 -1.32
C PRO A 229 16.45 -1.35 -1.95
N VAL A 230 15.68 -2.30 -2.46
CA VAL A 230 14.38 -2.03 -3.14
C VAL A 230 13.40 -1.29 -2.23
N TRP A 231 13.35 -1.67 -0.95
CA TRP A 231 12.48 -1.03 0.03
C TRP A 231 12.75 0.47 0.15
N ASP A 232 14.01 0.85 0.36
CA ASP A 232 14.40 2.25 0.54
C ASP A 232 14.19 3.06 -0.74
N GLU A 233 14.49 2.50 -1.91
CA GLU A 233 14.23 3.13 -3.21
C GLU A 233 12.74 3.48 -3.37
N VAL A 234 11.86 2.53 -3.10
CA VAL A 234 10.41 2.70 -3.32
C VAL A 234 9.78 3.63 -2.29
N HIS A 235 10.26 3.64 -1.05
CA HIS A 235 9.74 4.49 0.02
C HIS A 235 10.39 5.88 0.12
N ALA A 236 11.40 6.18 -0.70
CA ALA A 236 12.11 7.46 -0.66
C ALA A 236 11.18 8.68 -0.80
N GLY A 237 10.13 8.59 -1.61
CA GLY A 237 9.15 9.67 -1.80
C GLY A 237 8.35 9.98 -0.54
N VAL A 238 7.86 8.96 0.14
CA VAL A 238 7.11 9.11 1.41
C VAL A 238 7.99 9.72 2.49
N ARG A 239 9.23 9.25 2.63
CA ARG A 239 10.16 9.73 3.64
C ARG A 239 10.59 11.18 3.44
N LYS A 240 10.63 11.66 2.18
CA LYS A 240 10.89 13.08 1.90
C LYS A 240 9.74 13.97 2.38
N MET A 241 8.50 13.52 2.31
CA MET A 241 7.37 14.29 2.79
C MET A 241 7.34 14.41 4.31
N THR A 242 7.84 13.41 5.05
CA THR A 242 7.93 13.46 6.51
C THR A 242 8.92 14.50 7.04
N SER A 243 9.86 14.94 6.21
CA SER A 243 10.84 16.00 6.58
C SER A 243 10.33 17.42 6.35
N VAL A 244 9.14 17.59 5.77
CA VAL A 244 8.54 18.89 5.38
C VAL A 244 7.31 19.22 6.25
N VAL A 245 6.79 18.24 7.00
CA VAL A 245 5.68 18.37 7.96
C VAL A 245 6.22 18.37 9.39
#